data_558695a7be69bb18454a3a7842d89563
#
_entry.id   558695a7be69bb18454a3a7842d89563
#
_cell.length_a   1.000
_cell.length_b   1.000
_cell.length_c   1.000
_cell.angle_alpha   90.00
_cell.angle_beta   90.00
_cell.angle_gamma   90.00
#
_symmetry.space_group_name_H-M   'P 1'
#
loop_
_entity.id
_entity.type
_entity.pdbx_description
1 polymer ?
#
loop_
_entity_poly.entity_id
_entity_poly.type
_entity_poly.pdbx_seq_one_letter_code
_entity_poly.pdbx_strand_id
1 'polypeptide(L)'
;EWLAVLGEAVYQYQKKTVRKMILKDHKRPDGRAITQIRPLAAETDIIPRVHGSAMFTRGQTQICTITTLAPLAEAQKLDGLDEFETSKRYMHHYNFPSYSVGETKPSRGPGRREIGHGALA
;
A
#
# COMPACT_ATOMS: atom_id res chain seq x y z
N GLU A 1 28.18 20.87 16.49
CA GLU A 1 26.82 21.35 16.88
C GLU A 1 26.03 21.88 15.66
N TRP A 2 26.58 22.80 14.84
CA TRP A 2 25.91 23.42 13.70
C TRP A 2 25.46 22.42 12.62
N LEU A 3 26.20 21.33 12.37
CA LEU A 3 25.84 20.32 11.36
C LEU A 3 24.57 19.56 11.72
N ALA A 4 24.29 19.33 12.99
CA ALA A 4 23.06 18.67 13.44
C ALA A 4 21.82 19.56 13.22
N VAL A 5 21.97 20.87 13.39
CA VAL A 5 20.89 21.85 13.18
C VAL A 5 20.64 22.11 11.70
N LEU A 6 21.69 21.99 10.86
CA LEU A 6 21.60 22.29 9.44
C LEU A 6 20.64 21.33 8.71
N GLY A 7 20.67 20.06 9.06
CA GLY A 7 19.76 19.06 8.49
C GLY A 7 18.28 19.39 8.73
N GLU A 8 17.95 19.77 9.97
CA GLU A 8 16.59 20.16 10.32
C GLU A 8 16.17 21.48 9.64
N ALA A 9 17.07 22.46 9.58
CA ALA A 9 16.81 23.73 8.90
C ALA A 9 16.52 23.54 7.41
N VAL A 10 17.30 22.70 6.72
CA VAL A 10 17.06 22.35 5.30
C VAL A 10 15.71 21.66 5.13
N TYR A 11 15.40 20.71 6.00
CA TYR A 11 14.12 20.01 5.95
C TYR A 11 12.93 20.96 6.13
N GLN A 12 12.98 21.85 7.10
CA GLN A 12 11.94 22.84 7.33
C GLN A 12 11.81 23.83 6.15
N TYR A 13 12.94 24.23 5.57
CA TYR A 13 12.94 25.08 4.38
C TYR A 13 12.30 24.37 3.16
N GLN A 14 12.63 23.11 2.93
CA GLN A 14 12.00 22.30 1.87
C GLN A 14 10.48 22.21 2.06
N LYS A 15 10.02 21.89 3.28
CA LYS A 15 8.58 21.84 3.59
C LYS A 15 7.89 23.18 3.29
N LYS A 16 8.48 24.29 3.70
CA LYS A 16 7.93 25.64 3.47
C LYS A 16 7.88 25.97 1.97
N THR A 17 8.94 25.62 1.24
CA THR A 17 9.05 25.89 -0.20
C THR A 17 8.03 25.06 -0.97
N VAL A 18 7.92 23.77 -0.72
CA VAL A 18 6.94 22.89 -1.37
C VAL A 18 5.51 23.36 -1.09
N ARG A 19 5.21 23.70 0.17
CA ARG A 19 3.88 24.23 0.52
C ARG A 19 3.57 25.53 -0.21
N LYS A 20 4.53 26.46 -0.31
CA LYS A 20 4.37 27.70 -1.07
C LYS A 20 4.10 27.43 -2.55
N MET A 21 4.85 26.51 -3.15
CA MET A 21 4.68 26.10 -4.55
C MET A 21 3.28 25.55 -4.81
N ILE A 22 2.77 24.69 -3.93
CA ILE A 22 1.42 24.14 -4.07
C ILE A 22 0.35 25.21 -3.89
N LEU A 23 0.47 26.08 -2.86
CA LEU A 23 -0.58 27.04 -2.51
C LEU A 23 -0.58 28.30 -3.39
N LYS A 24 0.59 28.78 -3.83
CA LYS A 24 0.71 30.02 -4.61
C LYS A 24 0.84 29.78 -6.10
N ASP A 25 1.71 28.82 -6.47
CA ASP A 25 2.02 28.57 -7.88
C ASP A 25 1.14 27.47 -8.47
N HIS A 26 0.30 26.84 -7.64
CA HIS A 26 -0.59 25.72 -8.00
C HIS A 26 0.12 24.59 -8.74
N LYS A 27 1.39 24.35 -8.40
CA LYS A 27 2.23 23.31 -8.98
C LYS A 27 2.57 22.26 -7.94
N ARG A 28 2.49 21.01 -8.33
CA ARG A 28 2.94 19.88 -7.51
C ARG A 28 4.41 19.58 -7.81
N PRO A 29 5.17 19.01 -6.85
CA PRO A 29 6.58 18.67 -7.05
C PRO A 29 6.85 17.73 -8.23
N ASP A 30 5.88 16.91 -8.60
CA ASP A 30 5.95 15.99 -9.73
C ASP A 30 5.45 16.58 -11.06
N GLY A 31 5.17 17.88 -11.11
CA GLY A 31 4.74 18.59 -12.30
C GLY A 31 3.27 18.43 -12.68
N ARG A 32 2.50 17.62 -11.95
CA ARG A 32 1.06 17.45 -12.21
C ARG A 32 0.26 18.66 -11.75
N ALA A 33 -0.90 18.88 -12.37
CA ALA A 33 -1.89 19.83 -11.88
C ALA A 33 -2.46 19.37 -10.53
N ILE A 34 -3.04 20.29 -9.74
CA ILE A 34 -3.54 20.01 -8.39
C ILE A 34 -4.62 18.93 -8.41
N THR A 35 -5.48 18.92 -9.41
CA THR A 35 -6.57 17.94 -9.57
C THR A 35 -6.20 16.71 -10.37
N GLN A 36 -5.02 16.69 -10.97
CA GLN A 36 -4.59 15.59 -11.82
C GLN A 36 -4.17 14.37 -10.99
N ILE A 37 -4.79 13.23 -11.23
CA ILE A 37 -4.36 11.92 -10.69
C ILE A 37 -3.35 11.27 -11.63
N ARG A 38 -2.57 10.31 -11.10
CA ARG A 38 -1.69 9.50 -11.92
C ARG A 38 -2.49 8.62 -12.86
N PRO A 39 -1.95 8.22 -14.03
CA PRO A 39 -2.62 7.29 -14.92
C PRO A 39 -3.01 6.01 -14.18
N LEU A 40 -4.25 5.57 -14.40
CA LEU A 40 -4.78 4.34 -13.83
C LEU A 40 -4.98 3.31 -14.95
N ALA A 41 -4.66 2.06 -14.66
CA ALA A 41 -4.98 0.92 -15.50
C ALA A 41 -5.40 -0.25 -14.61
N ALA A 42 -6.33 -1.05 -15.09
CA ALA A 42 -6.77 -2.27 -14.42
C ALA A 42 -6.89 -3.39 -15.45
N GLU A 43 -6.34 -4.54 -15.11
CA GLU A 43 -6.41 -5.76 -15.90
C GLU A 43 -6.94 -6.89 -15.02
N THR A 44 -7.83 -7.70 -15.54
CA THR A 44 -8.41 -8.85 -14.84
C THR A 44 -8.00 -10.14 -15.52
N ASP A 45 -8.15 -11.26 -14.81
CA ASP A 45 -7.91 -12.60 -15.32
C ASP A 45 -6.49 -12.84 -15.84
N ILE A 46 -5.51 -12.30 -15.12
CA ILE A 46 -4.08 -12.39 -15.48
C ILE A 46 -3.44 -13.74 -15.13
N ILE A 47 -4.02 -14.48 -14.18
CA ILE A 47 -3.54 -15.80 -13.74
C ILE A 47 -4.65 -16.83 -13.98
N PRO A 48 -4.47 -17.79 -14.91
CA PRO A 48 -5.58 -18.63 -15.40
C PRO A 48 -6.05 -19.72 -14.44
N ARG A 49 -5.31 -20.04 -13.37
CA ARG A 49 -5.62 -21.16 -12.47
C ARG A 49 -6.12 -20.76 -11.09
N VAL A 50 -6.42 -19.50 -10.89
CA VAL A 50 -6.97 -18.99 -9.63
C VAL A 50 -8.43 -18.64 -9.81
N HIS A 51 -9.18 -18.48 -8.71
CA HIS A 51 -10.60 -18.13 -8.79
C HIS A 51 -10.85 -16.70 -9.26
N GLY A 52 -9.88 -15.81 -9.05
CA GLY A 52 -9.87 -14.45 -9.59
C GLY A 52 -8.48 -13.84 -9.46
N SER A 53 -8.11 -13.04 -10.43
CA SER A 53 -6.87 -12.28 -10.40
C SER A 53 -7.03 -10.94 -11.09
N ALA A 54 -6.35 -9.93 -10.57
CA ALA A 54 -6.36 -8.60 -11.15
C ALA A 54 -5.02 -7.89 -10.90
N MET A 55 -4.64 -7.06 -11.85
CA MET A 55 -3.54 -6.12 -11.73
C MET A 55 -4.09 -4.70 -11.75
N PHE A 56 -3.80 -3.93 -10.73
CA PHE A 56 -4.14 -2.51 -10.71
C PHE A 56 -2.86 -1.69 -10.71
N THR A 57 -2.78 -0.76 -11.66
CA THR A 57 -1.61 0.10 -11.85
C THR A 57 -2.01 1.55 -11.64
N ARG A 58 -1.22 2.27 -10.83
CA ARG A 58 -1.33 3.71 -10.66
C ARG A 58 0.04 4.36 -10.84
N GLY A 59 0.29 4.90 -12.01
CA GLY A 59 1.61 5.41 -12.37
C GLY A 59 2.65 4.29 -12.38
N GLN A 60 3.60 4.32 -11.45
CA GLN A 60 4.65 3.31 -11.30
C GLN A 60 4.35 2.26 -10.23
N THR A 61 3.24 2.39 -9.52
CA THR A 61 2.84 1.45 -8.46
C THR A 61 1.87 0.43 -9.04
N GLN A 62 2.15 -0.85 -8.80
CA GLN A 62 1.29 -1.96 -9.22
C GLN A 62 0.91 -2.81 -8.00
N ILE A 63 -0.32 -3.29 -8.01
CA ILE A 63 -0.85 -4.24 -7.02
C ILE A 63 -1.43 -5.43 -7.79
N CYS A 64 -0.94 -6.62 -7.48
CA CYS A 64 -1.51 -7.87 -7.96
C CYS A 64 -2.41 -8.45 -6.87
N THR A 65 -3.69 -8.62 -7.18
CA THR A 65 -4.68 -9.22 -6.29
C THR A 65 -5.03 -10.60 -6.80
N ILE A 66 -4.99 -11.59 -5.90
CA ILE A 66 -5.37 -12.97 -6.18
C ILE A 66 -6.48 -13.36 -5.21
N THR A 67 -7.59 -13.85 -5.73
CA THR A 67 -8.78 -14.22 -4.95
C THR A 67 -8.96 -15.73 -4.94
N THR A 68 -9.21 -16.27 -3.75
CA THR A 68 -9.62 -17.66 -3.55
C THR A 68 -11.04 -17.68 -3.00
N LEU A 69 -11.93 -18.41 -3.65
CA LEU A 69 -13.29 -18.68 -3.20
C LEU A 69 -13.35 -20.08 -2.61
N ALA A 70 -14.03 -20.24 -1.48
CA ALA A 70 -14.21 -21.51 -0.82
C ALA A 70 -15.62 -21.62 -0.21
N PRO A 71 -16.14 -22.84 0.04
CA PRO A 71 -17.39 -23.01 0.75
C PRO A 71 -17.28 -22.53 2.21
N LEU A 72 -18.41 -22.21 2.84
CA LEU A 72 -18.46 -21.68 4.21
C LEU A 72 -17.82 -22.61 5.26
N ALA A 73 -17.77 -23.92 4.98
CA ALA A 73 -17.13 -24.90 5.83
C ALA A 73 -15.61 -24.68 5.98
N GLU A 74 -14.98 -24.01 5.02
CA GLU A 74 -13.56 -23.69 5.01
C GLU A 74 -13.24 -22.34 5.68
N ALA A 75 -14.23 -21.68 6.28
CA ALA A 75 -13.99 -20.45 7.03
C ALA A 75 -12.97 -20.68 8.15
N GLN A 76 -12.09 -19.72 8.36
CA GLN A 76 -11.09 -19.80 9.44
C GLN A 76 -11.79 -19.89 10.79
N LYS A 77 -11.53 -20.96 11.52
CA LYS A 77 -11.98 -21.10 12.92
C LYS A 77 -11.11 -20.24 13.81
N LEU A 78 -11.74 -19.43 14.65
CA LEU A 78 -11.08 -18.61 15.65
C LEU A 78 -11.14 -19.34 16.97
N ASP A 79 -9.98 -19.76 17.48
CA ASP A 79 -9.81 -20.38 18.79
C ASP A 79 -9.20 -19.35 19.73
N GLY A 80 -10.06 -18.44 20.21
CA GLY A 80 -9.69 -17.31 21.06
C GLY A 80 -10.55 -17.27 22.33
N LEU A 81 -10.18 -16.37 23.24
CA LEU A 81 -10.92 -16.12 24.46
C LEU A 81 -12.19 -15.30 24.22
N ASP A 82 -12.37 -14.74 23.01
CA ASP A 82 -13.54 -13.98 22.64
C ASP A 82 -14.69 -14.90 22.24
N GLU A 83 -15.76 -14.89 23.03
CA GLU A 83 -16.94 -15.74 22.82
C GLU A 83 -17.84 -15.30 21.64
N PHE A 84 -17.59 -14.11 21.04
CA PHE A 84 -18.48 -13.51 20.07
C PHE A 84 -18.22 -13.90 18.61
N GLU A 85 -16.99 -14.17 18.24
CA GLU A 85 -16.63 -14.59 16.88
C GLU A 85 -15.96 -15.94 16.87
N THR A 86 -16.64 -16.96 16.38
CA THR A 86 -16.13 -18.33 16.25
C THR A 86 -15.49 -18.63 14.90
N SER A 87 -15.76 -17.81 13.89
CA SER A 87 -15.22 -18.01 12.53
C SER A 87 -15.07 -16.71 11.76
N LYS A 88 -14.06 -16.67 10.91
CA LYS A 88 -13.76 -15.55 10.02
C LYS A 88 -13.92 -16.00 8.57
N ARG A 89 -14.88 -15.39 7.85
CA ARG A 89 -15.21 -15.74 6.46
C ARG A 89 -14.36 -15.02 5.43
N TYR A 90 -13.95 -13.79 5.74
CA TYR A 90 -13.16 -12.94 4.87
C TYR A 90 -11.75 -12.76 5.44
N MET A 91 -10.76 -13.00 4.62
CA MET A 91 -9.35 -12.79 4.94
C MET A 91 -8.71 -11.94 3.84
N HIS A 92 -8.06 -10.87 4.25
CA HIS A 92 -7.29 -10.02 3.34
C HIS A 92 -5.84 -10.01 3.80
N HIS A 93 -4.98 -10.61 2.97
CA HIS A 93 -3.54 -10.63 3.18
C HIS A 93 -2.89 -9.59 2.29
N TYR A 94 -2.09 -8.72 2.88
CA TYR A 94 -1.31 -7.73 2.16
C TYR A 94 0.17 -8.07 2.30
N ASN A 95 0.85 -8.24 1.18
CA ASN A 95 2.28 -8.51 1.11
C ASN A 95 2.98 -7.35 0.40
N PHE A 96 4.13 -6.94 0.93
CA PHE A 96 4.98 -5.93 0.34
C PHE A 96 6.40 -6.49 0.18
N PRO A 97 6.67 -7.25 -0.90
CA PRO A 97 7.97 -7.85 -1.12
C PRO A 97 9.07 -6.78 -1.28
N SER A 98 10.26 -7.07 -0.80
CA SER A 98 11.39 -6.14 -0.84
C SER A 98 11.77 -5.68 -2.25
N TYR A 99 11.59 -6.54 -3.25
CA TYR A 99 11.84 -6.19 -4.65
C TYR A 99 10.91 -5.07 -5.17
N SER A 100 9.76 -4.83 -4.53
CA SER A 100 8.86 -3.72 -4.90
C SER A 100 9.51 -2.34 -4.80
N VAL A 101 10.54 -2.22 -3.98
CA VAL A 101 11.33 -0.98 -3.78
C VAL A 101 12.81 -1.17 -4.15
N GLY A 102 13.14 -2.26 -4.87
CA GLY A 102 14.50 -2.56 -5.30
C GLY A 102 15.47 -2.95 -4.18
N GLU A 103 14.94 -3.41 -3.03
CA GLU A 103 15.76 -3.83 -1.89
C GLU A 103 15.89 -5.33 -1.84
N THR A 104 17.02 -5.81 -1.31
CA THR A 104 17.25 -7.22 -0.97
C THR A 104 17.09 -7.40 0.53
N LYS A 105 16.02 -8.08 0.93
CA LYS A 105 15.75 -8.41 2.34
C LYS A 105 15.29 -9.87 2.45
N PRO A 106 15.54 -10.55 3.56
CA PRO A 106 14.95 -11.85 3.81
C PRO A 106 13.42 -11.77 3.76
N SER A 107 12.77 -12.74 3.09
CA SER A 107 11.32 -12.86 3.10
C SER A 107 10.89 -13.38 4.46
N ARG A 108 10.26 -12.52 5.25
CA ARG A 108 9.68 -12.84 6.55
C ARG A 108 8.17 -12.58 6.49
N GLY A 109 7.45 -12.94 7.53
CA GLY A 109 6.03 -12.60 7.66
C GLY A 109 5.78 -11.09 7.59
N PRO A 110 4.50 -10.66 7.43
CA PRO A 110 4.14 -9.26 7.26
C PRO A 110 4.56 -8.43 8.49
N GLY A 111 5.18 -7.29 8.23
CA GLY A 111 5.49 -6.30 9.25
C GLY A 111 4.27 -5.44 9.61
N ARG A 112 4.43 -4.53 10.56
CA ARG A 112 3.33 -3.65 11.01
C ARG A 112 2.76 -2.77 9.91
N ARG A 113 3.59 -2.38 8.94
CA ARG A 113 3.17 -1.58 7.80
C ARG A 113 2.21 -2.36 6.89
N GLU A 114 2.55 -3.60 6.59
CA GLU A 114 1.73 -4.48 5.76
C GLU A 114 0.40 -4.79 6.44
N ILE A 115 0.42 -5.06 7.74
CA ILE A 115 -0.79 -5.28 8.54
C ILE A 115 -1.68 -4.04 8.51
N GLY A 116 -1.11 -2.85 8.71
CA GLY A 116 -1.85 -1.59 8.66
C GLY A 116 -2.44 -1.29 7.28
N HIS A 117 -1.69 -1.54 6.20
CA HIS A 117 -2.19 -1.38 4.83
C HIS A 117 -3.32 -2.38 4.53
N GLY A 118 -3.18 -3.65 4.92
CA GLY A 118 -4.22 -4.64 4.77
C GLY A 118 -5.50 -4.32 5.56
N ALA A 119 -5.37 -3.67 6.71
CA ALA A 119 -6.51 -3.24 7.51
C ALA A 119 -7.26 -2.02 6.93
N LEU A 120 -6.58 -1.22 6.10
CA LEU A 120 -7.18 -0.06 5.42
C LEU A 120 -7.85 -0.41 4.08
N ALA A 121 -7.51 -1.52 3.49
CA ALA A 121 -8.07 -1.99 2.22
C ALA A 121 -9.41 -2.69 2.44
#